data_5de7f41a4590f1c4c939b4621fbec854
#
_entry.id   5de7f41a4590f1c4c939b4621fbec854
#
_cell.length_a   1.000
_cell.length_b   1.000
_cell.length_c   1.000
_cell.angle_alpha   90.00
_cell.angle_beta   90.00
_cell.angle_gamma   90.00
#
_symmetry.space_group_name_H-M   'P 1'
#
loop_
_entity.id
_entity.type
_entity.pdbx_description
1 polymer ?
#
loop_
_entity_poly.entity_id
_entity_poly.type
_entity_poly.pdbx_seq_one_letter_code
_entity_poly.pdbx_strand_id
1 'polypeptide(L)'
;MQKKLDAIKMLALDVDGVLTDGTILVDSRGRESKSFSIIDGHGIKMWKRAGLKIAFLSGRASATTKYQAKELAVDFCLNGRRDKLKGLEELIKMSKMSAAQIAYVGDDLPDLPVISRVGFAAAVANAVDEIKQAADYVTKRKGGEGAVREIIEYILKKTGRWDALVKKYTADPLSKRGASRPKK
;
A
#
# COMPACT_ATOMS: atom_id res chain seq x y z
N MET A 1 13.28 12.63 -9.09
CA MET A 1 12.04 11.87 -8.90
C MET A 1 12.09 10.51 -9.61
N GLN A 2 12.22 10.42 -10.95
CA GLN A 2 12.16 9.14 -11.69
C GLN A 2 13.13 8.07 -11.14
N LYS A 3 14.43 8.39 -10.96
CA LYS A 3 15.42 7.45 -10.39
C LYS A 3 15.03 6.89 -9.02
N LYS A 4 14.36 7.69 -8.16
CA LYS A 4 13.84 7.22 -6.88
C LYS A 4 12.77 6.15 -7.09
N LEU A 5 11.79 6.41 -7.97
CA LEU A 5 10.68 5.48 -8.25
C LEU A 5 11.16 4.16 -8.88
N ASP A 6 12.14 4.22 -9.78
CA ASP A 6 12.70 3.04 -10.44
C ASP A 6 13.44 2.11 -9.46
N ALA A 7 13.98 2.66 -8.36
CA ALA A 7 14.62 1.88 -7.31
C ALA A 7 13.64 1.17 -6.37
N ILE A 8 12.35 1.53 -6.36
CA ILE A 8 11.37 1.00 -5.41
C ILE A 8 11.08 -0.48 -5.69
N LYS A 9 11.21 -1.28 -4.63
CA LYS A 9 10.92 -2.73 -4.62
C LYS A 9 9.85 -3.12 -3.61
N MET A 10 9.56 -2.25 -2.64
CA MET A 10 8.57 -2.47 -1.60
C MET A 10 7.73 -1.22 -1.38
N LEU A 11 6.43 -1.42 -1.13
CA LEU A 11 5.54 -0.41 -0.60
C LEU A 11 5.19 -0.79 0.85
N ALA A 12 5.60 0.04 1.80
CA ALA A 12 5.21 -0.08 3.20
C ALA A 12 4.09 0.92 3.50
N LEU A 13 3.07 0.47 4.21
CA LEU A 13 1.85 1.22 4.49
C LEU A 13 1.65 1.33 5.99
N ASP A 14 1.33 2.52 6.49
CA ASP A 14 0.57 2.59 7.72
C ASP A 14 -0.83 2.00 7.50
N VAL A 15 -1.53 1.73 8.57
CA VAL A 15 -2.84 1.06 8.50
C VAL A 15 -3.96 2.02 8.87
N ASP A 16 -3.92 2.56 10.09
CA ASP A 16 -4.97 3.42 10.62
C ASP A 16 -4.80 4.84 10.05
N GLY A 17 -5.76 5.31 9.26
CA GLY A 17 -5.70 6.59 8.54
C GLY A 17 -5.14 6.49 7.11
N VAL A 18 -4.49 5.38 6.74
CA VAL A 18 -3.99 5.12 5.37
C VAL A 18 -4.82 4.07 4.64
N LEU A 19 -4.89 2.84 5.18
CA LEU A 19 -5.74 1.75 4.67
C LEU A 19 -7.18 1.85 5.17
N THR A 20 -7.40 2.59 6.24
CA THR A 20 -8.69 2.92 6.82
C THR A 20 -8.88 4.44 6.81
N ASP A 21 -10.07 4.90 7.18
CA ASP A 21 -10.38 6.33 7.38
C ASP A 21 -9.85 6.90 8.71
N GLY A 22 -9.13 6.09 9.51
CA GLY A 22 -8.65 6.45 10.84
C GLY A 22 -9.66 6.19 11.96
N THR A 23 -10.90 5.79 11.64
CA THR A 23 -11.94 5.47 12.63
C THR A 23 -11.81 4.04 13.11
N ILE A 24 -11.97 3.84 14.42
CA ILE A 24 -12.04 2.52 15.04
C ILE A 24 -13.37 2.40 15.75
N LEU A 25 -14.15 1.39 15.39
CA LEU A 25 -15.38 1.02 16.09
C LEU A 25 -15.03 0.04 17.21
N VAL A 26 -15.48 0.33 18.43
CA VAL A 26 -15.27 -0.54 19.58
C VAL A 26 -16.63 -0.89 20.20
N ASP A 27 -16.92 -2.17 20.35
CA ASP A 27 -18.17 -2.62 21.00
C ASP A 27 -18.04 -2.64 22.53
N SER A 28 -19.15 -2.91 23.22
CA SER A 28 -19.20 -2.97 24.69
C SER A 28 -18.34 -4.07 25.33
N ARG A 29 -17.81 -5.00 24.50
CA ARG A 29 -16.89 -6.07 24.92
C ARG A 29 -15.43 -5.72 24.59
N GLY A 30 -15.16 -4.51 24.13
CA GLY A 30 -13.82 -4.06 23.71
C GLY A 30 -13.34 -4.65 22.37
N ARG A 31 -14.22 -5.24 21.56
CA ARG A 31 -13.85 -5.78 20.25
C ARG A 31 -13.76 -4.66 19.23
N GLU A 32 -12.66 -4.64 18.52
CA GLU A 32 -12.34 -3.64 17.49
C GLU A 32 -12.85 -4.08 16.11
N SER A 33 -13.41 -3.13 15.37
CA SER A 33 -13.73 -3.27 13.95
C SER A 33 -13.14 -2.11 13.16
N LYS A 34 -12.70 -2.38 11.93
CA LYS A 34 -12.16 -1.40 10.97
C LYS A 34 -12.78 -1.64 9.59
N SER A 35 -12.94 -0.57 8.83
CA SER A 35 -13.36 -0.64 7.43
C SER A 35 -12.13 -0.55 6.51
N PHE A 36 -12.04 -1.47 5.54
CA PHE A 36 -10.97 -1.48 4.53
C PHE A 36 -11.56 -1.32 3.13
N SER A 37 -10.94 -0.49 2.31
CA SER A 37 -11.36 -0.27 0.92
C SER A 37 -11.02 -1.46 0.03
N ILE A 38 -12.02 -2.00 -0.66
CA ILE A 38 -11.83 -3.05 -1.69
C ILE A 38 -10.94 -2.52 -2.83
N ILE A 39 -11.03 -1.23 -3.15
CA ILE A 39 -10.24 -0.58 -4.20
C ILE A 39 -8.76 -0.61 -3.83
N ASP A 40 -8.43 -0.28 -2.57
CA ASP A 40 -7.05 -0.32 -2.06
C ASP A 40 -6.53 -1.76 -2.00
N GLY A 41 -7.35 -2.69 -1.52
CA GLY A 41 -7.01 -4.12 -1.51
C GLY A 41 -6.71 -4.66 -2.92
N HIS A 42 -7.49 -4.25 -3.93
CA HIS A 42 -7.21 -4.61 -5.31
C HIS A 42 -5.90 -3.98 -5.82
N GLY A 43 -5.64 -2.72 -5.48
CA GLY A 43 -4.37 -2.05 -5.76
C GLY A 43 -3.17 -2.84 -5.23
N ILE A 44 -3.23 -3.27 -3.97
CA ILE A 44 -2.20 -4.11 -3.34
C ILE A 44 -1.97 -5.41 -4.13
N LYS A 45 -3.04 -6.07 -4.56
CA LYS A 45 -2.93 -7.27 -5.41
C LYS A 45 -2.26 -6.97 -6.75
N MET A 46 -2.53 -5.82 -7.36
CA MET A 46 -1.86 -5.39 -8.61
C MET A 46 -0.37 -5.11 -8.37
N TRP A 47 -0.02 -4.45 -7.27
CA TRP A 47 1.37 -4.22 -6.87
C TRP A 47 2.16 -5.53 -6.76
N LYS A 48 1.59 -6.51 -6.07
CA LYS A 48 2.18 -7.84 -5.94
C LYS A 48 2.31 -8.56 -7.29
N ARG A 49 1.31 -8.44 -8.18
CA ARG A 49 1.39 -8.99 -9.54
C ARG A 49 2.47 -8.35 -10.41
N ALA A 50 2.92 -7.14 -10.06
CA ALA A 50 4.09 -6.50 -10.66
C ALA A 50 5.42 -7.03 -10.12
N GLY A 51 5.42 -8.04 -9.23
CA GLY A 51 6.61 -8.64 -8.62
C GLY A 51 7.19 -7.84 -7.45
N LEU A 52 6.44 -6.87 -6.93
CA LEU A 52 6.87 -5.97 -5.86
C LEU A 52 6.32 -6.43 -4.49
N LYS A 53 7.03 -6.06 -3.41
CA LYS A 53 6.70 -6.47 -2.04
C LYS A 53 5.77 -5.45 -1.36
N ILE A 54 4.95 -5.94 -0.43
CA ILE A 54 4.07 -5.14 0.44
C ILE A 54 4.44 -5.37 1.90
N ALA A 55 4.45 -4.28 2.67
CA ALA A 55 4.55 -4.34 4.13
C ALA A 55 3.46 -3.50 4.80
N PHE A 56 2.97 -3.95 5.94
CA PHE A 56 2.20 -3.13 6.88
C PHE A 56 3.09 -2.77 8.06
N LEU A 57 3.10 -1.49 8.44
CA LEU A 57 3.84 -0.95 9.58
C LEU A 57 2.89 -0.12 10.45
N SER A 58 2.21 -0.78 11.38
CA SER A 58 1.20 -0.16 12.24
C SER A 58 1.71 0.03 13.66
N GLY A 59 1.47 1.22 14.23
CA GLY A 59 1.76 1.54 15.63
C GLY A 59 0.87 0.79 16.62
N ARG A 60 -0.37 0.47 16.23
CA ARG A 60 -1.35 -0.26 17.05
C ARG A 60 -1.23 -1.76 16.85
N ALA A 61 -1.31 -2.54 17.92
CA ALA A 61 -1.49 -3.98 17.87
C ALA A 61 -2.98 -4.29 17.65
N SER A 62 -3.33 -4.81 16.47
CA SER A 62 -4.71 -5.05 16.06
C SER A 62 -4.86 -6.42 15.41
N ALA A 63 -5.88 -7.17 15.83
CA ALA A 63 -6.25 -8.46 15.23
C ALA A 63 -6.82 -8.27 13.81
N THR A 64 -7.60 -7.21 13.60
CA THR A 64 -8.16 -6.86 12.28
C THR A 64 -7.07 -6.53 11.27
N THR A 65 -6.01 -5.82 11.69
CA THR A 65 -4.82 -5.56 10.85
C THR A 65 -4.11 -6.87 10.45
N LYS A 66 -3.93 -7.81 11.38
CA LYS A 66 -3.32 -9.12 11.07
C LYS A 66 -4.18 -9.93 10.09
N TYR A 67 -5.49 -9.91 10.30
CA TYR A 67 -6.44 -10.59 9.40
C TYR A 67 -6.35 -10.01 7.98
N GLN A 68 -6.41 -8.69 7.85
CA GLN A 68 -6.33 -8.00 6.56
C GLN A 68 -4.98 -8.26 5.86
N ALA A 69 -3.88 -8.27 6.61
CA ALA A 69 -2.55 -8.60 6.07
C ALA A 69 -2.52 -10.03 5.50
N LYS A 70 -3.16 -10.99 6.17
CA LYS A 70 -3.28 -12.37 5.69
C LYS A 70 -4.12 -12.46 4.42
N GLU A 71 -5.29 -11.83 4.39
CA GLU A 71 -6.20 -11.80 3.23
C GLU A 71 -5.54 -11.21 1.97
N LEU A 72 -4.71 -10.18 2.14
CA LEU A 72 -3.99 -9.54 1.05
C LEU A 72 -2.63 -10.21 0.75
N ALA A 73 -2.29 -11.26 1.48
CA ALA A 73 -1.01 -11.97 1.40
C ALA A 73 0.18 -11.00 1.49
N VAL A 74 0.14 -10.07 2.48
CA VAL A 74 1.19 -9.07 2.74
C VAL A 74 2.49 -9.78 3.09
N ASP A 75 3.61 -9.33 2.51
CA ASP A 75 4.91 -10.01 2.69
C ASP A 75 5.47 -9.80 4.10
N PHE A 76 5.26 -8.61 4.69
CA PHE A 76 5.72 -8.26 6.04
C PHE A 76 4.62 -7.53 6.80
N CYS A 77 4.29 -7.97 8.01
CA CYS A 77 3.28 -7.34 8.86
C CYS A 77 3.88 -7.01 10.23
N LEU A 78 4.32 -5.77 10.39
CA LEU A 78 4.86 -5.22 11.63
C LEU A 78 3.72 -4.50 12.37
N ASN A 79 2.99 -5.25 13.17
CA ASN A 79 1.82 -4.80 13.91
C ASN A 79 2.19 -4.52 15.37
N GLY A 80 1.80 -3.34 15.90
CA GLY A 80 2.11 -2.91 17.27
C GLY A 80 3.51 -2.28 17.40
N ARG A 81 4.04 -1.69 16.34
CA ARG A 81 5.33 -0.98 16.34
C ARG A 81 5.12 0.51 16.62
N ARG A 82 4.93 0.87 17.92
CA ARG A 82 4.72 2.26 18.34
C ARG A 82 5.87 3.16 17.90
N ASP A 83 7.11 2.71 18.05
CA ASP A 83 8.29 3.35 17.46
C ASP A 83 8.41 2.88 16.01
N LYS A 84 7.84 3.68 15.08
CA LYS A 84 7.82 3.34 13.66
C LYS A 84 9.21 3.37 13.03
N LEU A 85 10.16 4.13 13.59
CA LEU A 85 11.54 4.11 13.11
C LEU A 85 12.20 2.76 13.36
N LYS A 86 12.09 2.22 14.58
CA LYS A 86 12.55 0.86 14.88
C LYS A 86 11.83 -0.18 14.05
N GLY A 87 10.53 0.05 13.78
CA GLY A 87 9.77 -0.80 12.86
C GLY A 87 10.34 -0.79 11.43
N LEU A 88 10.76 0.38 10.92
CA LEU A 88 11.43 0.46 9.62
C LEU A 88 12.78 -0.27 9.63
N GLU A 89 13.58 -0.12 10.67
CA GLU A 89 14.86 -0.82 10.82
C GLU A 89 14.68 -2.36 10.84
N GLU A 90 13.66 -2.83 11.56
CA GLU A 90 13.27 -4.25 11.57
C GLU A 90 12.84 -4.70 10.16
N LEU A 91 12.04 -3.91 9.44
CA LEU A 91 11.60 -4.21 8.08
C LEU A 91 12.79 -4.28 7.10
N ILE A 92 13.74 -3.35 7.18
CA ILE A 92 14.97 -3.35 6.39
C ILE A 92 15.77 -4.64 6.63
N LYS A 93 15.94 -5.02 7.89
CA LYS A 93 16.66 -6.25 8.26
C LYS A 93 15.97 -7.51 7.74
N MET A 94 14.65 -7.61 7.91
CA MET A 94 13.85 -8.76 7.47
C MET A 94 13.81 -8.90 5.96
N SER A 95 13.64 -7.79 5.24
CA SER A 95 13.50 -7.77 3.78
C SER A 95 14.84 -7.83 3.04
N LYS A 96 15.94 -7.53 3.73
CA LYS A 96 17.28 -7.31 3.14
C LYS A 96 17.30 -6.21 2.07
N MET A 97 16.39 -5.25 2.17
CA MET A 97 16.31 -4.09 1.28
C MET A 97 16.87 -2.85 1.98
N SER A 98 17.42 -1.91 1.22
CA SER A 98 17.78 -0.60 1.77
C SER A 98 16.54 0.31 1.89
N ALA A 99 16.60 1.32 2.74
CA ALA A 99 15.52 2.32 2.85
C ALA A 99 15.21 3.00 1.51
N ALA A 100 16.22 3.21 0.65
CA ALA A 100 16.05 3.79 -0.68
C ALA A 100 15.20 2.92 -1.64
N GLN A 101 15.00 1.64 -1.33
CA GLN A 101 14.16 0.71 -2.11
C GLN A 101 12.74 0.60 -1.58
N ILE A 102 12.41 1.32 -0.51
CA ILE A 102 11.10 1.30 0.16
C ILE A 102 10.37 2.60 -0.17
N ALA A 103 9.13 2.49 -0.66
CA ALA A 103 8.15 3.56 -0.63
C ALA A 103 7.32 3.42 0.64
N TYR A 104 6.95 4.54 1.27
CA TYR A 104 6.12 4.55 2.48
C TYR A 104 4.93 5.49 2.31
N VAL A 105 3.78 5.09 2.88
CA VAL A 105 2.58 5.94 2.97
C VAL A 105 2.23 6.12 4.43
N GLY A 106 2.07 7.37 4.84
CA GLY A 106 1.67 7.74 6.19
C GLY A 106 0.65 8.87 6.21
N ASP A 107 0.12 9.15 7.40
CA ASP A 107 -0.89 10.18 7.61
C ASP A 107 -0.65 11.07 8.83
N ASP A 108 0.10 10.61 9.86
CA ASP A 108 0.23 11.34 11.12
C ASP A 108 1.68 11.37 11.62
N LEU A 109 1.95 12.22 12.62
CA LEU A 109 3.27 12.52 13.15
C LEU A 109 4.15 11.29 13.47
N PRO A 110 3.62 10.15 13.96
CA PRO A 110 4.43 8.95 14.16
C PRO A 110 5.09 8.41 12.88
N ASP A 111 4.61 8.81 11.68
CA ASP A 111 5.16 8.41 10.39
C ASP A 111 6.36 9.27 9.95
N LEU A 112 6.49 10.47 10.50
CA LEU A 112 7.50 11.44 10.07
C LEU A 112 8.93 10.89 10.10
N PRO A 113 9.36 10.11 11.14
CA PRO A 113 10.69 9.50 11.16
C PRO A 113 10.93 8.49 10.04
N VAL A 114 9.87 7.83 9.54
CA VAL A 114 9.93 6.88 8.41
C VAL A 114 9.98 7.63 7.09
N ILE A 115 9.06 8.58 6.89
CA ILE A 115 8.95 9.43 5.71
C ILE A 115 10.29 10.10 5.35
N SER A 116 11.00 10.59 6.37
CA SER A 116 12.29 11.27 6.18
C SER A 116 13.45 10.33 5.76
N ARG A 117 13.27 9.02 5.75
CA ARG A 117 14.35 8.02 5.52
C ARG A 117 14.15 7.13 4.31
N VAL A 118 12.91 6.96 3.85
CA VAL A 118 12.61 6.06 2.73
C VAL A 118 12.95 6.67 1.38
N GLY A 119 13.04 5.82 0.34
CA GLY A 119 13.35 6.27 -1.02
C GLY A 119 12.26 7.11 -1.66
N PHE A 120 11.00 6.85 -1.31
CA PHE A 120 9.85 7.62 -1.77
C PHE A 120 8.79 7.66 -0.67
N ALA A 121 8.36 8.85 -0.32
CA ALA A 121 7.34 9.07 0.70
C ALA A 121 6.06 9.63 0.09
N ALA A 122 4.90 9.11 0.53
CA ALA A 122 3.62 9.63 0.16
C ALA A 122 2.74 9.90 1.39
N ALA A 123 1.92 10.94 1.28
CA ALA A 123 0.90 11.31 2.26
C ALA A 123 -0.49 11.10 1.66
N VAL A 124 -1.44 10.65 2.49
CA VAL A 124 -2.85 10.66 2.10
C VAL A 124 -3.43 12.08 2.17
N ALA A 125 -4.51 12.36 1.42
CA ALA A 125 -5.09 13.71 1.33
C ALA A 125 -5.52 14.30 2.68
N ASN A 126 -5.95 13.46 3.61
CA ASN A 126 -6.35 13.84 4.98
C ASN A 126 -5.22 13.70 6.01
N ALA A 127 -3.96 13.49 5.58
CA ALA A 127 -2.81 13.52 6.49
C ALA A 127 -2.64 14.89 7.14
N VAL A 128 -1.94 14.94 8.27
CA VAL A 128 -1.55 16.21 8.91
C VAL A 128 -0.55 16.97 8.03
N ASP A 129 -0.49 18.30 8.21
CA ASP A 129 0.27 19.16 7.30
C ASP A 129 1.77 18.86 7.32
N GLU A 130 2.33 18.47 8.45
CA GLU A 130 3.74 18.11 8.59
C GLU A 130 4.11 16.90 7.72
N ILE A 131 3.20 15.93 7.61
CA ILE A 131 3.38 14.74 6.76
C ILE A 131 3.29 15.13 5.29
N LYS A 132 2.30 15.96 4.92
CA LYS A 132 2.16 16.45 3.55
C LYS A 132 3.37 17.23 3.07
N GLN A 133 3.94 18.08 3.94
CA GLN A 133 5.13 18.89 3.64
C GLN A 133 6.38 18.04 3.47
N ALA A 134 6.50 16.93 4.21
CA ALA A 134 7.64 16.03 4.15
C ALA A 134 7.56 14.99 3.03
N ALA A 135 6.38 14.78 2.42
CA ALA A 135 6.15 13.75 1.42
C ALA A 135 6.60 14.18 0.01
N ASP A 136 7.09 13.23 -0.78
CA ASP A 136 7.37 13.41 -2.21
C ASP A 136 6.06 13.50 -3.04
N TYR A 137 4.94 12.95 -2.52
CA TYR A 137 3.64 12.91 -3.17
C TYR A 137 2.50 12.98 -2.16
N VAL A 138 1.50 13.80 -2.42
CA VAL A 138 0.25 13.86 -1.65
C VAL A 138 -0.89 13.36 -2.53
N THR A 139 -1.67 12.40 -2.05
CA THR A 139 -2.80 11.86 -2.81
C THR A 139 -3.95 12.85 -2.88
N LYS A 140 -4.79 12.69 -3.89
CA LYS A 140 -6.08 13.38 -4.00
C LYS A 140 -7.16 12.71 -3.17
N ARG A 141 -7.02 11.40 -2.95
CA ARG A 141 -7.95 10.57 -2.18
C ARG A 141 -7.51 10.47 -0.73
N LYS A 142 -8.49 10.38 0.17
CA LYS A 142 -8.25 10.16 1.59
C LYS A 142 -7.90 8.71 1.89
N GLY A 143 -7.26 8.47 3.04
CA GLY A 143 -7.06 7.13 3.56
C GLY A 143 -8.39 6.38 3.69
N GLY A 144 -8.37 5.07 3.39
CA GLY A 144 -9.56 4.24 3.33
C GLY A 144 -10.49 4.49 2.13
N GLU A 145 -10.23 5.49 1.30
CA GLU A 145 -11.07 5.90 0.17
C GLU A 145 -10.36 5.72 -1.19
N GLY A 146 -9.34 4.88 -1.26
CA GLY A 146 -8.59 4.61 -2.48
C GLY A 146 -7.26 5.36 -2.61
N ALA A 147 -6.73 5.96 -1.55
CA ALA A 147 -5.43 6.64 -1.55
C ALA A 147 -4.29 5.68 -1.86
N VAL A 148 -4.30 4.48 -1.27
CA VAL A 148 -3.28 3.46 -1.53
C VAL A 148 -3.34 2.99 -2.98
N ARG A 149 -4.54 2.83 -3.54
CA ARG A 149 -4.72 2.53 -4.96
C ARG A 149 -4.13 3.62 -5.84
N GLU A 150 -4.35 4.88 -5.53
CA GLU A 150 -3.82 6.02 -6.28
C GLU A 150 -2.28 6.02 -6.31
N ILE A 151 -1.64 5.81 -5.16
CA ILE A 151 -0.18 5.74 -5.06
C ILE A 151 0.40 4.57 -5.85
N ILE A 152 -0.22 3.40 -5.75
CA ILE A 152 0.18 2.21 -6.49
C ILE A 152 0.09 2.48 -8.00
N GLU A 153 -1.01 3.06 -8.47
CA GLU A 153 -1.14 3.43 -9.88
C GLU A 153 -0.09 4.45 -10.30
N TYR A 154 0.14 5.47 -9.47
CA TYR A 154 1.15 6.49 -9.74
C TYR A 154 2.53 5.86 -9.96
N ILE A 155 3.00 5.04 -9.02
CA ILE A 155 4.32 4.42 -9.09
C ILE A 155 4.41 3.45 -10.28
N LEU A 156 3.41 2.58 -10.46
CA LEU A 156 3.41 1.60 -11.55
C LEU A 156 3.35 2.25 -12.95
N LYS A 157 2.60 3.35 -13.10
CA LYS A 157 2.56 4.14 -14.34
C LYS A 157 3.91 4.81 -14.61
N LYS A 158 4.49 5.47 -13.61
CA LYS A 158 5.80 6.14 -13.73
C LYS A 158 6.95 5.17 -14.02
N THR A 159 6.85 3.93 -13.57
CA THR A 159 7.87 2.89 -13.80
C THR A 159 7.55 1.95 -14.97
N GLY A 160 6.55 2.29 -15.80
CA GLY A 160 6.19 1.54 -17.01
C GLY A 160 5.60 0.13 -16.77
N ARG A 161 5.21 -0.19 -15.51
CA ARG A 161 4.68 -1.52 -15.15
C ARG A 161 3.17 -1.63 -15.29
N TRP A 162 2.45 -0.50 -15.38
CA TRP A 162 1.00 -0.44 -15.36
C TRP A 162 0.34 -1.12 -16.56
N ASP A 163 0.78 -0.78 -17.77
CA ASP A 163 0.12 -1.22 -19.01
C ASP A 163 0.16 -2.74 -19.19
N ALA A 164 1.26 -3.38 -18.79
CA ALA A 164 1.38 -4.83 -18.79
C ALA A 164 0.39 -5.53 -17.85
N LEU A 165 0.07 -4.87 -16.71
CA LEU A 165 -0.94 -5.37 -15.77
C LEU A 165 -2.35 -5.20 -16.34
N VAL A 166 -2.67 -4.04 -16.92
CA VAL A 166 -3.98 -3.75 -17.50
C VAL A 166 -4.27 -4.70 -18.68
N LYS A 167 -3.30 -4.95 -19.54
CA LYS A 167 -3.44 -5.91 -20.66
C LYS A 167 -3.89 -7.29 -20.22
N LYS A 168 -3.53 -7.75 -19.03
CA LYS A 168 -4.00 -9.05 -18.49
C LYS A 168 -5.50 -9.07 -18.19
N TYR A 169 -6.13 -7.92 -17.97
CA TYR A 169 -7.58 -7.80 -17.74
C TYR A 169 -8.36 -7.58 -19.04
N THR A 170 -7.70 -7.04 -20.08
CA THR A 170 -8.31 -6.80 -21.40
C THR A 170 -8.08 -7.95 -22.38
N ALA A 171 -7.14 -8.87 -22.11
CA ALA A 171 -6.95 -10.08 -22.87
C ALA A 171 -8.19 -10.98 -22.67
N ASP A 172 -9.14 -10.91 -23.62
CA ASP A 172 -10.40 -11.64 -23.60
C ASP A 172 -10.13 -13.16 -23.62
N PRO A 173 -10.48 -13.92 -22.56
CA PRO A 173 -10.41 -15.37 -22.59
C PRO A 173 -11.37 -15.99 -23.63
N LEU A 174 -12.36 -15.20 -24.10
CA LEU A 174 -13.37 -15.62 -25.06
C LEU A 174 -12.94 -15.39 -26.52
N SER A 175 -11.92 -14.58 -26.79
CA SER A 175 -11.41 -14.39 -28.16
C SER A 175 -10.83 -15.68 -28.78
N LYS A 176 -10.42 -16.64 -27.93
CA LYS A 176 -10.00 -17.99 -28.36
C LYS A 176 -11.19 -18.94 -28.66
N ARG A 177 -12.45 -18.58 -28.35
CA ARG A 177 -13.64 -19.39 -28.61
C ARG A 177 -14.35 -19.04 -29.93
N GLY A 178 -13.89 -18.01 -30.65
CA GLY A 178 -14.49 -17.50 -31.89
C GLY A 178 -14.08 -18.22 -33.18
N ALA A 179 -13.14 -19.19 -33.12
CA ALA A 179 -12.61 -19.83 -34.33
C ALA A 179 -13.24 -21.20 -34.68
N SER A 180 -14.29 -21.64 -33.97
CA SER A 180 -14.93 -22.92 -34.24
C SER A 180 -16.46 -22.87 -34.11
N ARG A 181 -17.13 -22.04 -34.95
CA ARG A 181 -18.54 -22.27 -35.28
C ARG A 181 -18.60 -22.93 -36.65
N PRO A 182 -19.00 -24.19 -36.75
CA PRO A 182 -19.30 -24.78 -38.07
C PRO A 182 -20.48 -24.03 -38.68
N LYS A 183 -20.29 -23.55 -39.91
CA LYS A 183 -21.40 -23.06 -40.73
C LYS A 183 -22.38 -24.21 -40.94
N LYS A 184 -23.62 -24.04 -40.51
CA LYS A 184 -24.77 -24.82 -40.98
C LYS A 184 -25.28 -24.22 -42.28
#